data_d5c18e451fa0dd3eb2ca7a2b0b1d3d6d
#
_entry.id   d5c18e451fa0dd3eb2ca7a2b0b1d3d6d
#
_cell.length_a   1.000
_cell.length_b   1.000
_cell.length_c   1.000
_cell.angle_alpha   90.00
_cell.angle_beta   90.00
_cell.angle_gamma   90.00
#
_symmetry.space_group_name_H-M   'P 1'
#
loop_
_entity.id
_entity.type
_entity.pdbx_description
1 polymer ?
#
loop_
_entity_poly.entity_id
_entity_poly.type
_entity_poly.pdbx_seq_one_letter_code
_entity_poly.pdbx_strand_id
1 'polypeptide(L)'
;MNGLSTLLERASARRHALSRDELVALLGLADPGEIAALRAAAYAVKVRHSGRLVSLRGIIEMGNVCAKDCYYCGIRKGNDCVGRFELDEEAVLRAVRRNIDLRYGSLVLQSGEIASEKHTAFIERILRKIDELGGGAIGVTLSLGEQSEETYARWRAAGAHRYLLRIETSSPELYAKLHPADHSFERRVDCLRLLRKCGYQVGSGVMSGLPGQTLDDLAGDILFFRDLDL
;
A
#
# COMPACT_ATOMS: atom_id res chain seq x y z
N MET A 1 14.15 -10.99 31.27
CA MET A 1 13.13 -11.88 30.68
C MET A 1 11.68 -11.50 31.05
N ASN A 2 11.39 -11.06 32.27
CA ASN A 2 10.00 -10.73 32.65
C ASN A 2 9.37 -9.54 31.87
N GLY A 3 10.15 -8.54 31.49
CA GLY A 3 9.61 -7.35 30.82
C GLY A 3 9.14 -7.59 29.40
N LEU A 4 9.92 -8.34 28.58
CA LEU A 4 9.54 -8.62 27.18
C LEU A 4 8.31 -9.52 27.11
N SER A 5 8.23 -10.59 27.93
CA SER A 5 7.05 -11.49 27.95
C SER A 5 5.78 -10.73 28.27
N THR A 6 5.79 -9.91 29.32
CA THR A 6 4.64 -9.07 29.70
C THR A 6 4.25 -8.08 28.60
N LEU A 7 5.23 -7.49 27.91
CA LEU A 7 4.99 -6.59 26.79
C LEU A 7 4.33 -7.31 25.62
N LEU A 8 4.82 -8.50 25.24
CA LEU A 8 4.26 -9.30 24.14
C LEU A 8 2.85 -9.83 24.46
N GLU A 9 2.61 -10.25 25.71
CA GLU A 9 1.28 -10.65 26.19
C GLU A 9 0.27 -9.50 26.06
N ARG A 10 0.62 -8.29 26.53
CA ARG A 10 -0.21 -7.10 26.42
C ARG A 10 -0.47 -6.72 24.97
N ALA A 11 0.56 -6.71 24.12
CA ALA A 11 0.45 -6.42 22.70
C ALA A 11 -0.45 -7.42 21.96
N SER A 12 -0.40 -8.70 22.37
CA SER A 12 -1.21 -9.77 21.79
C SER A 12 -2.67 -9.75 22.25
N ALA A 13 -2.95 -9.18 23.41
CA ALA A 13 -4.29 -9.16 24.02
C ALA A 13 -5.11 -7.94 23.63
N ARG A 14 -4.49 -6.81 23.37
CA ARG A 14 -5.16 -5.52 23.13
C ARG A 14 -4.64 -4.82 21.88
N ARG A 15 -5.57 -4.43 21.00
CA ARG A 15 -5.26 -3.52 19.90
C ARG A 15 -4.73 -2.19 20.44
N HIS A 16 -3.71 -1.63 19.80
CA HIS A 16 -3.10 -0.33 20.15
C HIS A 16 -2.48 -0.25 21.55
N ALA A 17 -2.01 -1.37 22.08
CA ALA A 17 -1.48 -1.45 23.46
C ALA A 17 -0.05 -0.91 23.64
N LEU A 18 0.68 -0.68 22.53
CA LEU A 18 2.10 -0.29 22.56
C LEU A 18 2.28 1.21 22.45
N SER A 19 3.14 1.77 23.34
CA SER A 19 3.63 3.14 23.22
C SER A 19 4.74 3.24 22.17
N ARG A 20 5.15 4.48 21.83
CA ARG A 20 6.28 4.72 20.92
C ARG A 20 7.58 4.11 21.46
N ASP A 21 7.91 4.32 22.71
CA ASP A 21 9.14 3.81 23.33
C ASP A 21 9.17 2.26 23.33
N GLU A 22 8.02 1.63 23.57
CA GLU A 22 7.89 0.18 23.51
C GLU A 22 8.06 -0.36 22.10
N LEU A 23 7.57 0.35 21.08
CA LEU A 23 7.80 0.00 19.68
C LEU A 23 9.28 0.16 19.32
N VAL A 24 9.94 1.24 19.73
CA VAL A 24 11.39 1.43 19.54
C VAL A 24 12.18 0.30 20.21
N ALA A 25 11.83 -0.08 21.43
CA ALA A 25 12.47 -1.19 22.13
C ALA A 25 12.31 -2.54 21.39
N LEU A 26 11.11 -2.83 20.88
CA LEU A 26 10.86 -4.05 20.10
C LEU A 26 11.56 -4.05 18.73
N LEU A 27 11.64 -2.91 18.08
CA LEU A 27 12.35 -2.73 16.81
C LEU A 27 13.88 -2.84 16.99
N GLY A 28 14.38 -2.49 18.17
CA GLY A 28 15.80 -2.53 18.53
C GLY A 28 16.29 -3.87 19.09
N LEU A 29 15.45 -4.91 19.17
CA LEU A 29 15.88 -6.22 19.65
C LEU A 29 17.02 -6.79 18.79
N ALA A 30 18.08 -7.26 19.44
CA ALA A 30 19.23 -7.87 18.79
C ALA A 30 19.46 -9.33 19.20
N ASP A 31 18.96 -9.75 20.35
CA ASP A 31 19.08 -11.13 20.80
C ASP A 31 18.18 -12.06 19.95
N PRO A 32 18.74 -13.12 19.35
CA PRO A 32 17.98 -14.04 18.49
C PRO A 32 16.80 -14.71 19.20
N GLY A 33 16.90 -14.99 20.49
CA GLY A 33 15.83 -15.59 21.30
C GLY A 33 14.67 -14.62 21.50
N GLU A 34 14.97 -13.35 21.79
CA GLU A 34 13.97 -12.28 21.94
C GLU A 34 13.26 -12.00 20.59
N ILE A 35 14.00 -11.95 19.49
CA ILE A 35 13.45 -11.82 18.13
C ILE A 35 12.54 -13.00 17.81
N ALA A 36 12.94 -14.22 18.16
CA ALA A 36 12.12 -15.42 17.94
C ALA A 36 10.82 -15.36 18.78
N ALA A 37 10.88 -14.89 20.04
CA ALA A 37 9.71 -14.68 20.87
C ALA A 37 8.74 -13.65 20.28
N LEU A 38 9.25 -12.50 19.82
CA LEU A 38 8.44 -11.47 19.14
C LEU A 38 7.76 -12.05 17.88
N ARG A 39 8.49 -12.77 17.04
CA ARG A 39 7.95 -13.43 15.84
C ARG A 39 6.86 -14.44 16.16
N ALA A 40 7.06 -15.26 17.21
CA ALA A 40 6.08 -16.24 17.65
C ALA A 40 4.78 -15.56 18.15
N ALA A 41 4.89 -14.49 18.93
CA ALA A 41 3.75 -13.71 19.38
C ALA A 41 2.99 -13.06 18.20
N ALA A 42 3.70 -12.44 17.28
CA ALA A 42 3.10 -11.85 16.07
C ALA A 42 2.41 -12.91 15.19
N TYR A 43 3.02 -14.08 15.01
CA TYR A 43 2.42 -15.20 14.28
C TYR A 43 1.16 -15.71 14.94
N ALA A 44 1.13 -15.85 16.27
CA ALA A 44 -0.05 -16.26 17.01
C ALA A 44 -1.22 -15.27 16.83
N VAL A 45 -0.95 -13.95 16.87
CA VAL A 45 -1.94 -12.91 16.56
C VAL A 45 -2.45 -13.06 15.12
N LYS A 46 -1.54 -13.21 14.15
CA LYS A 46 -1.90 -13.40 12.74
C LYS A 46 -2.80 -14.61 12.56
N VAL A 47 -2.46 -15.74 13.16
CA VAL A 47 -3.25 -17.00 13.04
C VAL A 47 -4.64 -16.82 13.65
N ARG A 48 -4.74 -16.13 14.79
CA ARG A 48 -6.03 -15.88 15.46
C ARG A 48 -6.98 -15.06 14.60
N HIS A 49 -6.47 -14.05 13.88
CA HIS A 49 -7.31 -13.10 13.14
C HIS A 49 -7.45 -13.42 11.66
N SER A 50 -6.45 -14.05 11.04
CA SER A 50 -6.40 -14.29 9.58
C SER A 50 -6.18 -15.74 9.20
N GLY A 51 -6.12 -16.65 10.17
CA GLY A 51 -5.84 -18.06 9.92
C GLY A 51 -4.43 -18.32 9.37
N ARG A 52 -4.21 -19.52 8.84
CA ARG A 52 -2.92 -19.95 8.24
C ARG A 52 -2.87 -19.82 6.73
N LEU A 53 -3.96 -19.40 6.11
CA LEU A 53 -4.03 -19.25 4.65
C LEU A 53 -3.26 -18.04 4.17
N VAL A 54 -2.68 -18.16 2.99
CA VAL A 54 -2.07 -17.07 2.22
C VAL A 54 -2.92 -16.86 0.97
N SER A 55 -3.45 -15.65 0.81
CA SER A 55 -4.20 -15.28 -0.39
C SER A 55 -3.25 -14.77 -1.45
N LEU A 56 -3.24 -15.40 -2.61
CA LEU A 56 -2.51 -14.93 -3.79
C LEU A 56 -3.38 -13.92 -4.54
N ARG A 57 -2.73 -12.89 -5.06
CA ARG A 57 -3.37 -11.85 -5.88
C ARG A 57 -2.58 -11.70 -7.18
N GLY A 58 -3.29 -11.55 -8.30
CA GLY A 58 -2.64 -11.15 -9.53
C GLY A 58 -2.24 -9.68 -9.47
N ILE A 59 -1.18 -9.31 -10.17
CA ILE A 59 -0.81 -7.92 -10.40
C ILE A 59 -0.67 -7.68 -11.90
N ILE A 60 -1.22 -6.57 -12.38
CA ILE A 60 -1.12 -6.13 -13.77
C ILE A 60 -0.43 -4.77 -13.76
N GLU A 61 0.81 -4.74 -14.22
CA GLU A 61 1.57 -3.53 -14.46
C GLU A 61 1.10 -2.92 -15.78
N MET A 62 0.18 -1.95 -15.71
CA MET A 62 -0.46 -1.38 -16.90
C MET A 62 0.44 -0.41 -17.66
N GLY A 63 1.47 0.14 -16.98
CA GLY A 63 2.41 1.06 -17.59
C GLY A 63 3.39 1.64 -16.60
N ASN A 64 4.45 2.24 -17.13
CA ASN A 64 5.50 2.86 -16.33
C ASN A 64 5.69 4.35 -16.62
N VAL A 65 4.76 4.98 -17.31
CA VAL A 65 4.71 6.44 -17.45
C VAL A 65 4.23 7.03 -16.12
N CYS A 66 5.00 7.97 -15.55
CA CYS A 66 4.70 8.58 -14.27
C CYS A 66 4.94 10.09 -14.31
N ALA A 67 4.04 10.87 -13.71
CA ALA A 67 4.18 12.32 -13.58
C ALA A 67 5.09 12.72 -12.40
N LYS A 68 5.33 11.79 -11.46
CA LYS A 68 6.14 12.02 -10.26
C LYS A 68 7.63 11.72 -10.50
N ASP A 69 8.47 12.39 -9.70
CA ASP A 69 9.94 12.23 -9.77
C ASP A 69 10.56 11.83 -8.43
N CYS A 70 9.91 10.86 -7.75
CA CYS A 70 10.38 10.32 -6.47
C CYS A 70 11.80 9.73 -6.63
N TYR A 71 12.77 10.19 -5.85
CA TYR A 71 14.20 9.90 -6.05
C TYR A 71 14.59 8.40 -5.93
N TYR A 72 13.79 7.62 -5.23
CA TYR A 72 13.97 6.17 -5.07
C TYR A 72 13.35 5.32 -6.19
N CYS A 73 12.52 5.94 -7.06
CA CYS A 73 11.69 5.17 -7.99
C CYS A 73 12.35 4.99 -9.35
N GLY A 74 12.45 3.74 -9.81
CA GLY A 74 13.01 3.43 -11.12
C GLY A 74 12.20 3.96 -12.30
N ILE A 75 10.88 4.15 -12.12
CA ILE A 75 9.98 4.71 -13.16
C ILE A 75 9.71 6.21 -12.98
N ARG A 76 10.49 6.91 -12.15
CA ARG A 76 10.32 8.36 -11.97
C ARG A 76 10.44 9.10 -13.30
N LYS A 77 9.77 10.26 -13.40
CA LYS A 77 9.71 11.07 -14.62
C LYS A 77 11.08 11.39 -15.20
N GLY A 78 12.03 11.76 -14.35
CA GLY A 78 13.38 12.13 -14.75
C GLY A 78 14.34 10.97 -15.05
N ASN A 79 13.88 9.72 -15.05
CA ASN A 79 14.73 8.59 -15.44
C ASN A 79 14.57 8.28 -16.93
N ASP A 80 15.53 8.73 -17.73
CA ASP A 80 15.55 8.54 -19.18
C ASP A 80 16.17 7.19 -19.61
N CYS A 81 16.69 6.40 -18.65
CA CYS A 81 17.32 5.10 -18.93
C CYS A 81 16.30 3.95 -19.03
N VAL A 82 15.00 4.21 -18.86
CA VAL A 82 13.96 3.17 -18.90
C VAL A 82 13.07 3.33 -20.13
N GLY A 83 12.85 2.23 -20.86
CA GLY A 83 11.83 2.20 -21.91
C GLY A 83 10.44 2.41 -21.31
N ARG A 84 9.68 3.37 -21.86
CA ARG A 84 8.32 3.65 -21.40
C ARG A 84 7.32 2.81 -22.17
N PHE A 85 6.29 2.32 -21.45
CA PHE A 85 5.20 1.57 -22.05
C PHE A 85 3.88 1.88 -21.33
N GLU A 86 2.79 1.70 -22.05
CA GLU A 86 1.43 1.66 -21.53
C GLU A 86 0.70 0.52 -22.25
N LEU A 87 0.00 -0.32 -21.50
CA LEU A 87 -0.81 -1.40 -22.07
C LEU A 87 -2.11 -0.81 -22.60
N ASP A 88 -2.53 -1.29 -23.75
CA ASP A 88 -3.87 -1.05 -24.26
C ASP A 88 -4.92 -1.88 -23.50
N GLU A 89 -6.18 -1.57 -23.74
CA GLU A 89 -7.31 -2.22 -23.09
C GLU A 89 -7.31 -3.73 -23.32
N GLU A 90 -6.98 -4.16 -24.54
CA GLU A 90 -6.98 -5.58 -24.88
C GLU A 90 -5.88 -6.35 -24.13
N ALA A 91 -4.68 -5.78 -24.02
CA ALA A 91 -3.58 -6.37 -23.25
C ALA A 91 -3.93 -6.50 -21.75
N VAL A 92 -4.52 -5.45 -21.16
CA VAL A 92 -5.00 -5.50 -19.77
C VAL A 92 -6.05 -6.61 -19.60
N LEU A 93 -7.04 -6.68 -20.48
CA LEU A 93 -8.11 -7.68 -20.38
C LEU A 93 -7.62 -9.11 -20.65
N ARG A 94 -6.60 -9.32 -21.48
CA ARG A 94 -5.94 -10.64 -21.60
C ARG A 94 -5.30 -11.06 -20.26
N ALA A 95 -4.63 -10.14 -19.57
CA ALA A 95 -4.05 -10.41 -18.25
C ALA A 95 -5.14 -10.68 -17.20
N VAL A 96 -6.28 -9.98 -17.25
CA VAL A 96 -7.44 -10.23 -16.38
C VAL A 96 -7.98 -11.65 -16.61
N ARG A 97 -8.20 -12.07 -17.86
CA ARG A 97 -8.65 -13.44 -18.17
C ARG A 97 -7.68 -14.49 -17.61
N ARG A 98 -6.37 -14.24 -17.77
CA ARG A 98 -5.34 -15.12 -17.17
C ARG A 98 -5.43 -15.20 -15.66
N ASN A 99 -5.74 -14.08 -14.97
CA ASN A 99 -5.98 -14.06 -13.52
C ASN A 99 -7.19 -14.94 -13.14
N ILE A 100 -8.25 -14.86 -13.92
CA ILE A 100 -9.46 -15.69 -13.75
C ILE A 100 -9.15 -17.18 -13.92
N ASP A 101 -8.44 -17.56 -15.01
CA ASP A 101 -8.04 -18.93 -15.29
C ASP A 101 -7.20 -19.53 -14.15
N LEU A 102 -6.33 -18.72 -13.55
CA LEU A 102 -5.51 -19.08 -12.39
C LEU A 102 -6.30 -19.11 -11.07
N ARG A 103 -7.58 -18.75 -11.10
CA ARG A 103 -8.48 -18.69 -9.93
C ARG A 103 -7.98 -17.75 -8.83
N TYR A 104 -7.31 -16.65 -9.19
CA TYR A 104 -6.99 -15.62 -8.23
C TYR A 104 -8.24 -14.79 -7.96
N GLY A 105 -8.72 -14.79 -6.70
CA GLY A 105 -9.94 -14.08 -6.30
C GLY A 105 -9.79 -12.56 -6.26
N SER A 106 -8.60 -12.03 -6.55
CA SER A 106 -8.36 -10.60 -6.59
C SER A 106 -7.17 -10.26 -7.48
N LEU A 107 -7.15 -9.02 -7.96
CA LEU A 107 -6.04 -8.46 -8.72
C LEU A 107 -5.72 -7.03 -8.30
N VAL A 108 -4.50 -6.61 -8.59
CA VAL A 108 -4.02 -5.23 -8.46
C VAL A 108 -3.80 -4.67 -9.86
N LEU A 109 -4.36 -3.51 -10.14
CA LEU A 109 -4.02 -2.69 -11.30
C LEU A 109 -3.03 -1.62 -10.85
N GLN A 110 -1.83 -1.65 -11.40
CA GLN A 110 -0.76 -0.75 -11.04
C GLN A 110 -0.18 -0.04 -12.25
N SER A 111 0.17 1.23 -12.10
CA SER A 111 0.96 1.99 -13.07
C SER A 111 1.69 3.13 -12.38
N GLY A 112 2.48 3.90 -13.13
CA GLY A 112 2.89 5.23 -12.68
C GLY A 112 1.69 6.15 -12.49
N GLU A 113 1.88 7.24 -11.78
CA GLU A 113 0.84 8.24 -11.51
C GLU A 113 0.57 9.08 -12.76
N ILE A 114 -0.67 9.07 -13.24
CA ILE A 114 -1.17 9.87 -14.34
C ILE A 114 -2.49 10.50 -13.91
N ALA A 115 -2.55 11.83 -13.86
CA ALA A 115 -3.75 12.59 -13.55
C ALA A 115 -4.31 13.22 -14.83
N SER A 116 -5.15 12.50 -15.58
CA SER A 116 -5.82 13.03 -16.77
C SER A 116 -7.19 12.38 -16.94
N GLU A 117 -8.14 13.11 -17.53
CA GLU A 117 -9.49 12.58 -17.83
C GLU A 117 -9.44 11.34 -18.73
N LYS A 118 -8.54 11.33 -19.71
CA LYS A 118 -8.33 10.15 -20.57
C LYS A 118 -7.95 8.91 -19.76
N HIS A 119 -7.03 9.05 -18.80
CA HIS A 119 -6.60 7.95 -17.95
C HIS A 119 -7.72 7.55 -16.97
N THR A 120 -8.40 8.51 -16.37
CA THR A 120 -9.53 8.27 -15.47
C THR A 120 -10.62 7.46 -16.15
N ALA A 121 -11.04 7.85 -17.36
CA ALA A 121 -12.05 7.15 -18.14
C ALA A 121 -11.55 5.76 -18.62
N PHE A 122 -10.27 5.61 -18.93
CA PHE A 122 -9.67 4.32 -19.28
C PHE A 122 -9.78 3.32 -18.12
N ILE A 123 -9.36 3.72 -16.91
CA ILE A 123 -9.44 2.87 -15.71
C ILE A 123 -10.89 2.52 -15.39
N GLU A 124 -11.81 3.48 -15.48
CA GLU A 124 -13.23 3.24 -15.27
C GLU A 124 -13.79 2.17 -16.21
N ARG A 125 -13.46 2.22 -17.50
CA ARG A 125 -13.88 1.19 -18.47
C ARG A 125 -13.27 -0.18 -18.15
N ILE A 126 -11.98 -0.23 -17.78
CA ILE A 126 -11.32 -1.48 -17.38
C ILE A 126 -12.01 -2.10 -16.16
N LEU A 127 -12.33 -1.30 -15.14
CA LEU A 127 -13.01 -1.78 -13.93
C LEU A 127 -14.38 -2.39 -14.25
N ARG A 128 -15.20 -1.73 -15.08
CA ARG A 128 -16.51 -2.26 -15.53
C ARG A 128 -16.36 -3.60 -16.27
N LYS A 129 -15.38 -3.69 -17.17
CA LYS A 129 -15.10 -4.93 -17.89
C LYS A 129 -14.57 -6.06 -17.02
N ILE A 130 -13.81 -5.75 -15.98
CA ILE A 130 -13.39 -6.75 -14.98
C ILE A 130 -14.60 -7.29 -14.22
N ASP A 131 -15.52 -6.41 -13.83
CA ASP A 131 -16.75 -6.79 -13.15
C ASP A 131 -17.60 -7.74 -14.03
N GLU A 132 -17.80 -7.38 -15.30
CA GLU A 132 -18.50 -8.21 -16.28
C GLU A 132 -17.83 -9.58 -16.46
N LEU A 133 -16.50 -9.63 -16.68
CA LEU A 133 -15.74 -10.86 -16.89
C LEU A 133 -15.69 -11.77 -15.66
N GLY A 134 -15.65 -11.17 -14.49
CA GLY A 134 -15.54 -11.88 -13.22
C GLY A 134 -16.89 -12.16 -12.54
N GLY A 135 -18.01 -11.69 -13.11
CA GLY A 135 -19.33 -11.84 -12.51
C GLY A 135 -19.44 -11.25 -11.10
N GLY A 136 -18.77 -10.13 -10.84
CA GLY A 136 -18.73 -9.47 -9.54
C GLY A 136 -17.85 -10.15 -8.47
N ALA A 137 -17.17 -11.27 -8.81
CA ALA A 137 -16.44 -12.06 -7.82
C ALA A 137 -14.96 -11.64 -7.64
N ILE A 138 -14.42 -10.78 -8.50
CA ILE A 138 -13.01 -10.40 -8.48
C ILE A 138 -12.83 -9.09 -7.70
N GLY A 139 -12.08 -9.17 -6.60
CA GLY A 139 -11.71 -7.97 -5.85
C GLY A 139 -10.62 -7.18 -6.57
N VAL A 140 -10.85 -5.89 -6.88
CA VAL A 140 -9.87 -5.03 -7.54
C VAL A 140 -9.24 -4.06 -6.54
N THR A 141 -7.91 -4.04 -6.53
CA THR A 141 -7.09 -3.03 -5.85
C THR A 141 -6.48 -2.10 -6.90
N LEU A 142 -6.54 -0.81 -6.71
CA LEU A 142 -5.83 0.18 -7.53
C LEU A 142 -4.55 0.63 -6.82
N SER A 143 -3.48 0.84 -7.60
CA SER A 143 -2.22 1.45 -7.17
C SER A 143 -1.75 2.42 -8.26
N LEU A 144 -2.37 3.61 -8.30
CA LEU A 144 -2.30 4.57 -9.40
C LEU A 144 -1.90 5.98 -8.93
N GLY A 145 -1.25 6.07 -7.76
CA GLY A 145 -0.76 7.32 -7.19
C GLY A 145 -1.84 8.23 -6.63
N GLU A 146 -1.54 9.52 -6.55
CA GLU A 146 -2.42 10.56 -6.01
C GLU A 146 -3.40 11.03 -7.07
N GLN A 147 -4.68 11.12 -6.70
CA GLN A 147 -5.75 11.55 -7.60
C GLN A 147 -6.66 12.59 -6.91
N SER A 148 -7.62 13.11 -7.64
CA SER A 148 -8.68 13.93 -7.08
C SER A 148 -9.74 13.08 -6.36
N GLU A 149 -10.50 13.70 -5.45
CA GLU A 149 -11.64 13.06 -4.81
C GLU A 149 -12.66 12.54 -5.85
N GLU A 150 -12.91 13.31 -6.90
CA GLU A 150 -13.80 12.94 -7.99
C GLU A 150 -13.32 11.68 -8.71
N THR A 151 -12.02 11.59 -9.04
CA THR A 151 -11.43 10.42 -9.68
C THR A 151 -11.55 9.19 -8.79
N TYR A 152 -11.24 9.32 -7.50
CA TYR A 152 -11.41 8.23 -6.54
C TYR A 152 -12.87 7.77 -6.46
N ALA A 153 -13.83 8.69 -6.38
CA ALA A 153 -15.25 8.36 -6.33
C ALA A 153 -15.73 7.62 -7.60
N ARG A 154 -15.29 8.06 -8.79
CA ARG A 154 -15.62 7.42 -10.07
C ARG A 154 -15.10 5.99 -10.14
N TRP A 155 -13.84 5.77 -9.79
CA TRP A 155 -13.26 4.42 -9.81
C TRP A 155 -13.87 3.51 -8.74
N ARG A 156 -14.25 4.09 -7.59
CA ARG A 156 -14.97 3.35 -6.54
C ARG A 156 -16.34 2.88 -7.04
N ALA A 157 -17.08 3.75 -7.70
CA ALA A 157 -18.37 3.44 -8.30
C ALA A 157 -18.26 2.44 -9.48
N ALA A 158 -17.12 2.41 -10.16
CA ALA A 158 -16.85 1.47 -11.25
C ALA A 158 -16.39 0.07 -10.77
N GLY A 159 -16.29 -0.17 -9.45
CA GLY A 159 -16.01 -1.49 -8.89
C GLY A 159 -14.64 -1.65 -8.20
N ALA A 160 -13.82 -0.62 -8.08
CA ALA A 160 -12.61 -0.70 -7.28
C ALA A 160 -12.95 -0.72 -5.78
N HIS A 161 -12.48 -1.76 -5.05
CA HIS A 161 -12.79 -1.92 -3.62
C HIS A 161 -11.65 -1.45 -2.72
N ARG A 162 -10.41 -1.57 -3.19
CA ARG A 162 -9.19 -1.28 -2.44
C ARG A 162 -8.33 -0.31 -3.18
N TYR A 163 -7.57 0.47 -2.44
CA TYR A 163 -6.56 1.36 -3.00
C TYR A 163 -5.28 1.26 -2.20
N LEU A 164 -4.16 1.06 -2.88
CA LEU A 164 -2.82 1.10 -2.30
C LEU A 164 -2.16 2.42 -2.64
N LEU A 165 -1.90 3.24 -1.62
CA LEU A 165 -1.14 4.48 -1.74
C LEU A 165 -0.09 4.50 -0.64
N ARG A 166 1.17 4.26 -1.01
CA ARG A 166 2.26 4.19 -0.05
C ARG A 166 2.62 5.57 0.45
N ILE A 167 2.68 5.73 1.78
CA ILE A 167 3.17 6.97 2.41
C ILE A 167 4.71 7.07 2.34
N GLU A 168 5.39 5.96 2.23
CA GLU A 168 6.84 5.71 2.19
C GLU A 168 7.55 5.99 3.52
N THR A 169 7.19 7.02 4.24
CA THR A 169 7.54 7.30 5.63
C THR A 169 6.54 8.27 6.24
N SER A 170 6.27 8.17 7.52
CA SER A 170 5.44 9.12 8.26
C SER A 170 6.20 10.33 8.78
N SER A 171 7.54 10.36 8.60
CA SER A 171 8.39 11.50 8.94
C SER A 171 8.41 12.49 7.78
N PRO A 172 7.89 13.74 7.95
CA PRO A 172 7.92 14.76 6.91
C PRO A 172 9.35 15.09 6.45
N GLU A 173 10.33 15.05 7.35
CA GLU A 173 11.73 15.33 7.07
C GLU A 173 12.36 14.24 6.17
N LEU A 174 12.06 12.96 6.43
CA LEU A 174 12.50 11.87 5.56
C LEU A 174 11.76 11.91 4.23
N TYR A 175 10.46 12.21 4.24
CA TYR A 175 9.67 12.34 3.01
C TYR A 175 10.25 13.41 2.07
N ALA A 176 10.63 14.56 2.62
CA ALA A 176 11.26 15.65 1.86
C ALA A 176 12.62 15.27 1.26
N LYS A 177 13.36 14.33 1.89
CA LYS A 177 14.63 13.80 1.33
C LYS A 177 14.41 12.81 0.19
N LEU A 178 13.25 12.18 0.13
CA LEU A 178 12.91 11.16 -0.87
C LEU A 178 12.25 11.73 -2.11
N HIS A 179 11.78 12.98 -2.05
CA HIS A 179 10.93 13.58 -3.07
C HIS A 179 11.41 14.99 -3.45
N PRO A 180 11.13 15.44 -4.68
CA PRO A 180 11.27 16.84 -5.05
C PRO A 180 10.36 17.75 -4.22
N ALA A 181 10.69 19.04 -4.17
CA ALA A 181 9.98 20.03 -3.36
C ALA A 181 8.50 20.25 -3.75
N ASP A 182 8.11 19.85 -4.96
CA ASP A 182 6.72 19.92 -5.46
C ASP A 182 5.87 18.69 -5.08
N HIS A 183 6.46 17.74 -4.33
CA HIS A 183 5.75 16.55 -3.82
C HIS A 183 5.47 16.73 -2.33
N SER A 184 4.26 17.18 -1.98
CA SER A 184 3.87 17.47 -0.60
C SER A 184 3.52 16.19 0.19
N PHE A 185 4.08 16.09 1.40
CA PHE A 185 3.71 15.08 2.40
C PHE A 185 2.24 15.20 2.80
N GLU A 186 1.79 16.42 3.06
CA GLU A 186 0.40 16.72 3.46
C GLU A 186 -0.58 16.27 2.38
N ARG A 187 -0.27 16.54 1.11
CA ARG A 187 -1.08 16.10 -0.03
C ARG A 187 -1.21 14.58 -0.06
N ARG A 188 -0.12 13.85 0.20
CA ARG A 188 -0.12 12.38 0.27
C ARG A 188 -1.01 11.88 1.41
N VAL A 189 -0.92 12.48 2.58
CA VAL A 189 -1.77 12.17 3.75
C VAL A 189 -3.24 12.47 3.45
N ASP A 190 -3.52 13.60 2.82
CA ASP A 190 -4.89 13.96 2.45
C ASP A 190 -5.49 12.99 1.42
N CYS A 191 -4.70 12.50 0.46
CA CYS A 191 -5.16 11.45 -0.45
C CYS A 191 -5.54 10.16 0.30
N LEU A 192 -4.78 9.74 1.32
CA LEU A 192 -5.15 8.58 2.16
C LEU A 192 -6.48 8.79 2.89
N ARG A 193 -6.72 10.00 3.41
CA ARG A 193 -8.00 10.38 4.04
C ARG A 193 -9.16 10.40 3.05
N LEU A 194 -8.94 10.99 1.86
CA LEU A 194 -9.93 11.04 0.78
C LEU A 194 -10.32 9.63 0.30
N LEU A 195 -9.36 8.73 0.16
CA LEU A 195 -9.62 7.34 -0.18
C LEU A 195 -10.57 6.66 0.83
N ARG A 196 -10.33 6.88 2.13
CA ARG A 196 -11.26 6.38 3.17
C ARG A 196 -12.64 7.02 3.04
N LYS A 197 -12.71 8.34 2.86
CA LYS A 197 -13.97 9.08 2.65
C LYS A 197 -14.76 8.53 1.46
N CYS A 198 -14.08 8.14 0.38
CA CYS A 198 -14.68 7.51 -0.79
C CYS A 198 -15.06 6.02 -0.59
N GLY A 199 -14.85 5.45 0.60
CA GLY A 199 -15.27 4.10 0.96
C GLY A 199 -14.34 2.98 0.46
N TYR A 200 -13.06 3.28 0.20
CA TYR A 200 -12.05 2.25 -0.08
C TYR A 200 -11.58 1.55 1.20
N GLN A 201 -11.26 0.27 1.08
CA GLN A 201 -10.30 -0.35 1.98
C GLN A 201 -8.92 0.16 1.57
N VAL A 202 -8.37 1.06 2.38
CA VAL A 202 -7.09 1.71 2.10
C VAL A 202 -5.94 0.85 2.59
N GLY A 203 -4.94 0.67 1.74
CA GLY A 203 -3.65 0.11 2.09
C GLY A 203 -2.56 1.17 1.93
N SER A 204 -1.57 1.13 2.79
CA SER A 204 -0.37 1.94 2.68
C SER A 204 0.88 1.10 2.94
N GLY A 205 2.04 1.70 2.88
CA GLY A 205 3.32 1.06 3.16
C GLY A 205 4.42 2.09 3.37
N VAL A 206 5.47 1.66 4.05
CA VAL A 206 6.68 2.45 4.28
C VAL A 206 7.89 1.71 3.75
N MET A 207 8.99 2.42 3.56
CA MET A 207 10.29 1.86 3.31
C MET A 207 11.06 1.75 4.63
N SER A 208 11.80 0.67 4.80
CA SER A 208 12.75 0.48 5.90
C SER A 208 14.18 0.48 5.37
N GLY A 209 15.12 1.00 6.16
CA GLY A 209 16.53 1.11 5.77
C GLY A 209 16.85 2.35 4.93
N LEU A 210 16.04 3.40 5.04
CA LEU A 210 16.32 4.69 4.38
C LEU A 210 17.57 5.35 5.01
N PRO A 211 18.36 6.07 4.21
CA PRO A 211 19.49 6.85 4.74
C PRO A 211 19.02 7.84 5.83
N GLY A 212 19.57 7.70 7.03
CA GLY A 212 19.25 8.53 8.18
C GLY A 212 17.95 8.18 8.89
N GLN A 213 17.27 7.09 8.50
CA GLN A 213 16.09 6.59 9.21
C GLN A 213 16.49 5.99 10.57
N THR A 214 15.73 6.32 11.58
CA THR A 214 15.91 5.84 12.96
C THR A 214 14.85 4.79 13.33
N LEU A 215 15.03 4.10 14.44
CA LEU A 215 13.98 3.22 15.02
C LEU A 215 12.76 4.03 15.46
N ASP A 216 12.97 5.28 15.87
CA ASP A 216 11.87 6.18 16.22
C ASP A 216 11.00 6.55 15.01
N ASP A 217 11.61 6.76 13.83
CA ASP A 217 10.87 6.95 12.57
C ASP A 217 10.01 5.73 12.25
N LEU A 218 10.58 4.52 12.35
CA LEU A 218 9.84 3.27 12.13
C LEU A 218 8.70 3.06 13.14
N ALA A 219 8.92 3.42 14.41
CA ALA A 219 7.86 3.41 15.42
C ALA A 219 6.76 4.42 15.08
N GLY A 220 7.16 5.61 14.59
CA GLY A 220 6.24 6.61 14.06
C GLY A 220 5.39 6.08 12.89
N ASP A 221 6.01 5.35 11.97
CA ASP A 221 5.32 4.72 10.83
C ASP A 221 4.24 3.72 11.28
N ILE A 222 4.54 2.89 12.29
CA ILE A 222 3.57 1.95 12.88
C ILE A 222 2.40 2.70 13.54
N LEU A 223 2.71 3.75 14.29
CA LEU A 223 1.69 4.59 14.95
C LEU A 223 0.82 5.33 13.91
N PHE A 224 1.42 5.81 12.83
CA PHE A 224 0.72 6.44 11.72
C PHE A 224 -0.32 5.50 11.09
N PHE A 225 0.04 4.24 10.84
CA PHE A 225 -0.91 3.24 10.34
C PHE A 225 -2.04 2.96 11.33
N ARG A 226 -1.71 2.91 12.62
CA ARG A 226 -2.71 2.78 13.69
C ARG A 226 -3.71 3.94 13.67
N ASP A 227 -3.21 5.16 13.58
CA ASP A 227 -4.01 6.38 13.70
C ASP A 227 -4.87 6.63 12.44
N LEU A 228 -4.45 6.13 11.29
CA LEU A 228 -5.25 6.07 10.06
C LEU A 228 -6.16 4.85 9.99
N ASP A 229 -6.08 3.94 10.96
CA ASP A 229 -6.84 2.68 10.99
C ASP A 229 -6.68 1.86 9.67
N LEU A 230 -5.42 1.66 9.25
CA LEU A 230 -5.02 0.93 8.05
C LEU A 230 -4.74 -0.56 8.33
#